data_3cebee52da5b7cf5dfc609976e42f5b8
#
_entry.id   3cebee52da5b7cf5dfc609976e42f5b8
#
_cell.length_a   1.000
_cell.length_b   1.000
_cell.length_c   1.000
_cell.angle_alpha   90.00
_cell.angle_beta   90.00
_cell.angle_gamma   90.00
#
_symmetry.space_group_name_H-M   'P 1'
#
loop_
_entity.id
_entity.type
_entity.pdbx_description
1 polymer ?
#
loop_
_entity_poly.entity_id
_entity_poly.type
_entity_poly.pdbx_seq_one_letter_code
_entity_poly.pdbx_strand_id
1 'polypeptide(L)'
;MLSRRAVIKGLLLTGIGSATGTAAYGVAYARHQIGVTLASLPVSGLPPALEGLRIGLMTDVHHSAMVPASDVKKAVDLLMAQRPDVIVLGGDYVSFGDRAFVGPVAELLALLQAPYGVFAILGNHDDERAVTDALTKRSVTVLNDTRTRLGVRGESLELAGVRFWTRKRDDIARVLRGATGTTLLLAHDPRRLTEAAALNVPAVLSGHTHGGQVVLPGLDTAARRRFPVLQGLGAKNDTSIFVSRGVGTVYVPIRINCPPEVAILTLARPQRPSRHGGLPHAIGLTEPA
;
A
#
# COMPACT_ATOMS: atom_id res chain seq x y z
N MET A 1 -17.39 29.43 -43.40
CA MET A 1 -17.24 29.71 -41.96
C MET A 1 -18.07 28.69 -41.17
N LEU A 2 -17.51 28.03 -40.20
CA LEU A 2 -18.26 27.15 -39.29
C LEU A 2 -19.18 27.98 -38.40
N SER A 3 -20.45 27.59 -38.29
CA SER A 3 -21.38 28.28 -37.39
C SER A 3 -20.99 28.04 -35.92
N ARG A 4 -21.23 29.06 -35.03
CA ARG A 4 -21.00 28.90 -33.57
C ARG A 4 -21.62 27.63 -32.99
N ARG A 5 -22.80 27.27 -33.51
CA ARG A 5 -23.53 26.03 -33.10
C ARG A 5 -22.79 24.76 -33.51
N ALA A 6 -22.14 24.75 -34.69
CA ALA A 6 -21.33 23.63 -35.15
C ALA A 6 -20.06 23.45 -34.30
N VAL A 7 -19.40 24.55 -33.93
CA VAL A 7 -18.23 24.54 -33.05
C VAL A 7 -18.58 24.03 -31.67
N ILE A 8 -19.66 24.53 -31.07
CA ILE A 8 -20.11 24.07 -29.74
C ILE A 8 -20.46 22.58 -29.76
N LYS A 9 -21.20 22.12 -30.78
CA LYS A 9 -21.51 20.70 -30.94
C LYS A 9 -20.24 19.85 -31.12
N GLY A 10 -19.28 20.31 -31.89
CA GLY A 10 -17.99 19.65 -32.08
C GLY A 10 -17.23 19.53 -30.77
N LEU A 11 -17.12 20.60 -30.00
CA LEU A 11 -16.45 20.59 -28.68
C LEU A 11 -17.15 19.65 -27.68
N LEU A 12 -18.48 19.65 -27.65
CA LEU A 12 -19.25 18.74 -26.79
C LEU A 12 -19.03 17.28 -27.16
N LEU A 13 -19.10 16.94 -28.44
CA LEU A 13 -18.88 15.56 -28.94
C LEU A 13 -17.44 15.10 -28.67
N THR A 14 -16.45 15.98 -28.88
CA THR A 14 -15.05 15.68 -28.55
C THR A 14 -14.87 15.47 -27.06
N GLY A 15 -15.46 16.32 -26.21
CA GLY A 15 -15.39 16.19 -24.75
C GLY A 15 -16.03 14.89 -24.26
N ILE A 16 -17.21 14.54 -24.77
CA ILE A 16 -17.89 13.27 -24.42
C ILE A 16 -17.05 12.08 -24.92
N GLY A 17 -16.56 12.12 -26.16
CA GLY A 17 -15.72 11.05 -26.71
C GLY A 17 -14.44 10.82 -25.91
N SER A 18 -13.77 11.90 -25.52
CA SER A 18 -12.56 11.84 -24.68
C SER A 18 -12.86 11.28 -23.28
N ALA A 19 -13.93 11.71 -22.64
CA ALA A 19 -14.33 11.23 -21.32
C ALA A 19 -14.69 9.73 -21.37
N THR A 20 -15.46 9.30 -22.38
CA THR A 20 -15.83 7.89 -22.58
C THR A 20 -14.60 7.03 -22.88
N GLY A 21 -13.69 7.49 -23.74
CA GLY A 21 -12.46 6.78 -24.07
C GLY A 21 -11.54 6.63 -22.85
N THR A 22 -11.39 7.69 -22.05
CA THR A 22 -10.61 7.65 -20.81
C THR A 22 -11.21 6.69 -19.78
N ALA A 23 -12.55 6.70 -19.63
CA ALA A 23 -13.22 5.76 -18.72
C ALA A 23 -13.06 4.31 -19.21
N ALA A 24 -13.26 4.06 -20.49
CA ALA A 24 -13.06 2.72 -21.09
C ALA A 24 -11.62 2.23 -20.90
N TYR A 25 -10.62 3.09 -21.12
CA TYR A 25 -9.22 2.79 -20.85
C TYR A 25 -8.98 2.46 -19.37
N GLY A 26 -9.53 3.25 -18.45
CA GLY A 26 -9.39 3.04 -17.02
C GLY A 26 -10.00 1.73 -16.53
N VAL A 27 -11.13 1.33 -17.11
CA VAL A 27 -11.85 0.09 -16.77
C VAL A 27 -11.23 -1.12 -17.43
N ALA A 28 -10.97 -1.07 -18.72
CA ALA A 28 -10.59 -2.26 -19.49
C ALA A 28 -9.07 -2.53 -19.49
N TYR A 29 -8.25 -1.50 -19.23
CA TYR A 29 -6.80 -1.62 -19.37
C TYR A 29 -6.05 -1.15 -18.12
N ALA A 30 -6.15 0.12 -17.73
CA ALA A 30 -5.27 0.72 -16.72
C ALA A 30 -5.32 0.01 -15.35
N ARG A 31 -6.48 -0.48 -14.94
CA ARG A 31 -6.63 -1.21 -13.67
C ARG A 31 -5.92 -2.57 -13.62
N HIS A 32 -5.53 -3.13 -14.77
CA HIS A 32 -4.80 -4.39 -14.89
C HIS A 32 -3.29 -4.18 -15.10
N GLN A 33 -2.85 -2.92 -15.22
CA GLN A 33 -1.43 -2.58 -15.39
C GLN A 33 -0.74 -2.48 -14.04
N ILE A 34 -0.60 -3.64 -13.37
CA ILE A 34 0.08 -3.73 -12.09
C ILE A 34 1.58 -3.56 -12.33
N GLY A 35 2.18 -2.58 -11.65
CA GLY A 35 3.60 -2.30 -11.70
C GLY A 35 4.32 -2.60 -10.39
N VAL A 36 5.65 -2.48 -10.41
CA VAL A 36 6.49 -2.52 -9.21
C VAL A 36 6.97 -1.12 -8.88
N THR A 37 6.71 -0.67 -7.65
CA THR A 37 7.27 0.59 -7.13
C THR A 37 8.47 0.27 -6.25
N LEU A 38 9.62 0.86 -6.58
CA LEU A 38 10.82 0.80 -5.77
C LEU A 38 10.96 2.10 -4.98
N ALA A 39 11.09 2.02 -3.65
CA ALA A 39 11.24 3.20 -2.80
C ALA A 39 12.26 2.96 -1.69
N SER A 40 13.02 4.00 -1.36
CA SER A 40 13.86 4.02 -0.15
C SER A 40 13.01 4.54 1.01
N LEU A 41 12.81 3.71 2.03
CA LEU A 41 12.05 4.06 3.23
C LEU A 41 13.01 4.58 4.31
N PRO A 42 13.01 5.88 4.62
CA PRO A 42 13.82 6.42 5.70
C PRO A 42 13.30 5.90 7.05
N VAL A 43 14.20 5.37 7.90
CA VAL A 43 13.88 4.83 9.21
C VAL A 43 14.79 5.48 10.24
N SER A 44 14.23 6.30 11.13
CA SER A 44 14.99 6.98 12.17
C SER A 44 15.60 5.97 13.13
N GLY A 45 16.89 6.16 13.47
CA GLY A 45 17.61 5.25 14.35
C GLY A 45 17.90 3.88 13.75
N LEU A 46 17.83 3.71 12.42
CA LEU A 46 18.09 2.44 11.76
C LEU A 46 19.54 1.96 12.02
N PRO A 47 19.73 0.75 12.62
CA PRO A 47 21.05 0.14 12.72
C PRO A 47 21.67 -0.11 11.35
N PRO A 48 23.01 0.03 11.20
CA PRO A 48 23.69 -0.22 9.90
C PRO A 48 23.41 -1.60 9.31
N ALA A 49 23.25 -2.62 10.13
CA ALA A 49 22.99 -3.99 9.67
C ALA A 49 21.59 -4.15 9.01
N LEU A 50 20.62 -3.30 9.35
CA LEU A 50 19.28 -3.31 8.74
C LEU A 50 19.18 -2.42 7.49
N GLU A 51 20.21 -1.61 7.20
CA GLU A 51 20.24 -0.80 5.99
C GLU A 51 20.27 -1.69 4.75
N GLY A 52 19.48 -1.34 3.74
CA GLY A 52 19.33 -2.14 2.54
C GLY A 52 18.40 -3.35 2.65
N LEU A 53 17.79 -3.60 3.82
CA LEU A 53 16.77 -4.64 3.96
C LEU A 53 15.55 -4.32 3.08
N ARG A 54 15.09 -5.30 2.30
CA ARG A 54 14.03 -5.15 1.31
C ARG A 54 12.71 -5.70 1.83
N ILE A 55 11.73 -4.82 2.01
CA ILE A 55 10.38 -5.20 2.42
C ILE A 55 9.46 -5.15 1.20
N GLY A 56 8.90 -6.31 0.83
CA GLY A 56 7.83 -6.39 -0.16
C GLY A 56 6.50 -5.99 0.48
N LEU A 57 5.80 -5.04 -0.10
CA LEU A 57 4.48 -4.61 0.37
C LEU A 57 3.43 -4.86 -0.71
N MET A 58 2.37 -5.58 -0.33
CA MET A 58 1.18 -5.82 -1.14
C MET A 58 -0.06 -5.54 -0.30
N THR A 59 -0.96 -4.71 -0.79
CA THR A 59 -2.17 -4.29 -0.06
C THR A 59 -3.34 -4.10 -1.01
N ASP A 60 -4.55 -4.00 -0.44
CA ASP A 60 -5.75 -3.65 -1.19
C ASP A 60 -5.95 -4.55 -2.42
N VAL A 61 -5.90 -5.85 -2.20
CA VAL A 61 -6.01 -6.87 -3.25
C VAL A 61 -7.43 -6.88 -3.81
N HIS A 62 -8.44 -6.78 -2.92
CA HIS A 62 -9.86 -6.75 -3.27
C HIS A 62 -10.29 -7.84 -4.23
N HIS A 63 -9.73 -9.06 -4.08
CA HIS A 63 -10.16 -10.20 -4.91
C HIS A 63 -11.67 -10.36 -4.84
N SER A 64 -12.30 -10.35 -5.99
CA SER A 64 -13.76 -10.31 -6.14
C SER A 64 -14.13 -10.57 -7.60
N ALA A 65 -15.40 -10.54 -7.93
CA ALA A 65 -15.85 -10.59 -9.33
C ALA A 65 -15.27 -9.45 -10.20
N MET A 66 -14.91 -8.30 -9.57
CA MET A 66 -14.29 -7.17 -10.27
C MET A 66 -12.77 -7.28 -10.40
N VAL A 67 -12.11 -7.97 -9.47
CA VAL A 67 -10.64 -8.15 -9.46
C VAL A 67 -10.35 -9.64 -9.62
N PRO A 68 -10.01 -10.09 -10.83
CA PRO A 68 -9.84 -11.51 -11.13
C PRO A 68 -8.58 -12.09 -10.47
N ALA A 69 -8.57 -13.41 -10.29
CA ALA A 69 -7.43 -14.15 -9.77
C ALA A 69 -6.14 -13.94 -10.58
N SER A 70 -6.26 -13.69 -11.89
CA SER A 70 -5.12 -13.39 -12.77
C SER A 70 -4.36 -12.13 -12.37
N ASP A 71 -5.08 -11.07 -11.93
CA ASP A 71 -4.45 -9.85 -11.45
C ASP A 71 -3.73 -10.09 -10.13
N VAL A 72 -4.36 -10.84 -9.20
CA VAL A 72 -3.74 -11.19 -7.93
C VAL A 72 -2.48 -12.02 -8.17
N LYS A 73 -2.55 -13.02 -9.05
CA LYS A 73 -1.39 -13.84 -9.41
C LYS A 73 -0.28 -13.02 -10.05
N LYS A 74 -0.61 -12.11 -10.97
CA LYS A 74 0.37 -11.18 -11.56
C LYS A 74 1.06 -10.34 -10.47
N ALA A 75 0.32 -9.82 -9.51
CA ALA A 75 0.88 -9.06 -8.39
C ALA A 75 1.84 -9.91 -7.53
N VAL A 76 1.45 -11.16 -7.23
CA VAL A 76 2.31 -12.12 -6.52
C VAL A 76 3.59 -12.39 -7.30
N ASP A 77 3.49 -12.70 -8.59
CA ASP A 77 4.65 -12.98 -9.46
C ASP A 77 5.61 -11.78 -9.53
N LEU A 78 5.06 -10.57 -9.71
CA LEU A 78 5.84 -9.33 -9.75
C LEU A 78 6.57 -9.08 -8.43
N LEU A 79 5.90 -9.30 -7.29
CA LEU A 79 6.51 -9.12 -5.97
C LEU A 79 7.62 -10.14 -5.74
N MET A 80 7.38 -11.42 -6.05
CA MET A 80 8.35 -12.50 -5.88
C MET A 80 9.57 -12.34 -6.77
N ALA A 81 9.40 -11.83 -8.00
CA ALA A 81 10.51 -11.53 -8.91
C ALA A 81 11.50 -10.52 -8.30
N GLN A 82 11.05 -9.69 -7.38
CA GLN A 82 11.88 -8.69 -6.69
C GLN A 82 12.72 -9.28 -5.53
N ARG A 83 12.51 -10.53 -5.11
CA ARG A 83 13.21 -11.21 -4.02
C ARG A 83 13.25 -10.37 -2.73
N PRO A 84 12.10 -10.04 -2.12
CA PRO A 84 12.07 -9.34 -0.85
C PRO A 84 12.63 -10.19 0.29
N ASP A 85 13.23 -9.54 1.30
CA ASP A 85 13.70 -10.21 2.51
C ASP A 85 12.56 -10.52 3.49
N VAL A 86 11.57 -9.63 3.55
CA VAL A 86 10.33 -9.71 4.33
C VAL A 86 9.17 -9.35 3.44
N ILE A 87 8.02 -10.00 3.58
CA ILE A 87 6.80 -9.60 2.89
C ILE A 87 5.75 -9.14 3.91
N VAL A 88 5.13 -8.00 3.62
CA VAL A 88 4.02 -7.42 4.38
C VAL A 88 2.79 -7.36 3.50
N LEU A 89 1.70 -7.95 3.99
CA LEU A 89 0.38 -7.90 3.41
C LEU A 89 -0.46 -6.88 4.21
N GLY A 90 -0.82 -5.79 3.57
CA GLY A 90 -1.34 -4.58 4.23
C GLY A 90 -2.86 -4.52 4.40
N GLY A 91 -3.60 -5.63 4.18
CA GLY A 91 -5.05 -5.70 4.37
C GLY A 91 -5.87 -5.47 3.10
N ASP A 92 -7.19 -5.59 3.25
CA ASP A 92 -8.20 -5.53 2.20
C ASP A 92 -7.98 -6.58 1.10
N TYR A 93 -7.99 -7.86 1.52
CA TYR A 93 -7.78 -9.01 0.61
C TYR A 93 -8.98 -9.29 -0.26
N VAL A 94 -10.19 -9.08 0.28
CA VAL A 94 -11.46 -9.24 -0.41
C VAL A 94 -12.25 -7.94 -0.39
N SER A 95 -13.31 -7.83 -1.20
CA SER A 95 -14.21 -6.69 -1.18
C SER A 95 -15.41 -6.98 -0.27
N PHE A 96 -15.78 -6.03 0.59
CA PHE A 96 -17.02 -6.04 1.38
C PHE A 96 -17.23 -7.29 2.26
N GLY A 97 -16.15 -7.92 2.72
CA GLY A 97 -16.21 -9.13 3.55
C GLY A 97 -16.72 -10.36 2.82
N ASP A 98 -16.66 -10.39 1.48
CA ASP A 98 -17.17 -11.51 0.68
C ASP A 98 -16.33 -12.77 0.91
N ARG A 99 -16.90 -13.68 1.71
CA ARG A 99 -16.24 -14.94 2.12
C ARG A 99 -16.00 -15.90 0.97
N ALA A 100 -16.72 -15.77 -0.14
CA ALA A 100 -16.52 -16.62 -1.31
C ALA A 100 -15.11 -16.46 -1.91
N PHE A 101 -14.50 -15.29 -1.74
CA PHE A 101 -13.17 -14.99 -2.26
C PHE A 101 -12.04 -15.17 -1.25
N VAL A 102 -12.34 -15.44 0.04
CA VAL A 102 -11.30 -15.57 1.09
C VAL A 102 -10.41 -16.80 0.84
N GLY A 103 -10.99 -17.95 0.56
CA GLY A 103 -10.22 -19.15 0.21
C GLY A 103 -9.35 -18.94 -1.02
N PRO A 104 -9.94 -18.55 -2.17
CA PRO A 104 -9.20 -18.30 -3.39
C PRO A 104 -8.06 -17.28 -3.25
N VAL A 105 -8.26 -16.14 -2.58
CA VAL A 105 -7.18 -15.16 -2.40
C VAL A 105 -6.07 -15.70 -1.50
N ALA A 106 -6.42 -16.42 -0.43
CA ALA A 106 -5.43 -17.00 0.47
C ALA A 106 -4.57 -18.08 -0.23
N GLU A 107 -5.13 -18.83 -1.20
CA GLU A 107 -4.36 -19.78 -2.03
C GLU A 107 -3.33 -19.06 -2.91
N LEU A 108 -3.70 -17.95 -3.52
CA LEU A 108 -2.79 -17.15 -4.33
C LEU A 108 -1.69 -16.51 -3.47
N LEU A 109 -2.05 -15.99 -2.29
CA LEU A 109 -1.09 -15.39 -1.36
C LEU A 109 -0.15 -16.41 -0.70
N ALA A 110 -0.54 -17.69 -0.64
CA ALA A 110 0.33 -18.78 -0.16
C ALA A 110 1.58 -19.01 -1.04
N LEU A 111 1.59 -18.49 -2.25
CA LEU A 111 2.76 -18.52 -3.15
C LEU A 111 3.84 -17.52 -2.74
N LEU A 112 3.54 -16.59 -1.84
CA LEU A 112 4.50 -15.61 -1.33
C LEU A 112 5.46 -16.24 -0.33
N GLN A 113 6.75 -16.05 -0.54
CA GLN A 113 7.81 -16.55 0.33
C GLN A 113 8.90 -15.51 0.49
N ALA A 114 9.42 -15.36 1.71
CA ALA A 114 10.55 -14.49 2.00
C ALA A 114 11.41 -15.08 3.10
N PRO A 115 12.75 -14.83 3.11
CA PRO A 115 13.68 -15.38 4.09
C PRO A 115 13.28 -15.13 5.55
N TYR A 116 12.72 -13.95 5.85
CA TYR A 116 12.27 -13.61 7.19
C TYR A 116 10.76 -13.71 7.40
N GLY A 117 10.02 -14.28 6.42
CA GLY A 117 8.61 -14.61 6.54
C GLY A 117 7.66 -13.63 5.86
N VAL A 118 6.36 -14.01 5.93
CA VAL A 118 5.22 -13.26 5.38
C VAL A 118 4.30 -12.87 6.53
N PHE A 119 4.02 -11.58 6.64
CA PHE A 119 3.22 -10.99 7.71
C PHE A 119 2.03 -10.25 7.14
N ALA A 120 0.92 -10.30 7.83
CA ALA A 120 -0.33 -9.71 7.38
C ALA A 120 -0.99 -8.88 8.48
N ILE A 121 -1.65 -7.81 8.09
CA ILE A 121 -2.68 -7.13 8.86
C ILE A 121 -3.99 -7.18 8.10
N LEU A 122 -5.08 -6.80 8.75
CA LEU A 122 -6.40 -6.77 8.12
C LEU A 122 -6.82 -5.33 7.80
N GLY A 123 -7.57 -5.18 6.71
CA GLY A 123 -8.22 -3.94 6.33
C GLY A 123 -9.67 -3.86 6.81
N ASN A 124 -10.39 -2.86 6.31
CA ASN A 124 -11.79 -2.66 6.69
C ASN A 124 -12.78 -3.50 5.86
N HIS A 125 -12.34 -4.08 4.77
CA HIS A 125 -13.14 -4.97 3.93
C HIS A 125 -12.97 -6.44 4.28
N ASP A 126 -12.07 -6.78 5.21
CA ASP A 126 -11.80 -8.16 5.58
C ASP A 126 -12.74 -8.66 6.69
N ASP A 127 -13.30 -9.86 6.53
CA ASP A 127 -13.88 -10.59 7.65
C ASP A 127 -12.75 -11.09 8.55
N GLU A 128 -12.60 -10.50 9.73
CA GLU A 128 -11.46 -10.71 10.61
C GLU A 128 -11.18 -12.20 10.86
N ARG A 129 -12.21 -12.98 11.19
CA ARG A 129 -12.05 -14.39 11.52
C ARG A 129 -11.72 -15.21 10.28
N ALA A 130 -12.54 -15.07 9.22
CA ALA A 130 -12.39 -15.91 8.04
C ALA A 130 -11.03 -15.68 7.35
N VAL A 131 -10.60 -14.41 7.24
CA VAL A 131 -9.32 -14.05 6.60
C VAL A 131 -8.15 -14.49 7.49
N THR A 132 -8.19 -14.26 8.81
CA THR A 132 -7.14 -14.70 9.72
C THR A 132 -6.96 -16.22 9.65
N ASP A 133 -8.05 -16.99 9.73
CA ASP A 133 -8.01 -18.44 9.66
C ASP A 133 -7.43 -18.94 8.32
N ALA A 134 -7.85 -18.31 7.21
CA ALA A 134 -7.40 -18.71 5.88
C ALA A 134 -5.90 -18.43 5.64
N LEU A 135 -5.41 -17.28 6.07
CA LEU A 135 -4.01 -16.88 5.91
C LEU A 135 -3.10 -17.68 6.85
N THR A 136 -3.49 -17.85 8.12
CA THR A 136 -2.71 -18.61 9.11
C THR A 136 -2.53 -20.07 8.71
N LYS A 137 -3.58 -20.72 8.15
CA LYS A 137 -3.48 -22.06 7.59
C LYS A 137 -2.47 -22.19 6.45
N ARG A 138 -2.03 -21.08 5.88
CA ARG A 138 -1.06 -21.00 4.77
C ARG A 138 0.27 -20.36 5.18
N SER A 139 0.61 -20.48 6.47
CA SER A 139 1.88 -20.01 7.05
C SER A 139 2.11 -18.49 6.95
N VAL A 140 1.06 -17.70 6.80
CA VAL A 140 1.12 -16.24 6.92
C VAL A 140 0.86 -15.85 8.37
N THR A 141 1.75 -15.09 8.97
CA THR A 141 1.59 -14.58 10.34
C THR A 141 0.69 -13.34 10.34
N VAL A 142 -0.52 -13.46 10.90
CA VAL A 142 -1.47 -12.35 11.00
C VAL A 142 -1.26 -11.58 12.30
N LEU A 143 -1.04 -10.28 12.20
CA LEU A 143 -0.80 -9.37 13.33
C LEU A 143 -2.05 -8.54 13.60
N ASN A 144 -2.85 -8.98 14.56
CA ASN A 144 -4.09 -8.34 15.01
C ASN A 144 -3.88 -7.72 16.40
N ASP A 145 -3.52 -6.44 16.47
CA ASP A 145 -3.10 -5.76 17.69
C ASP A 145 -1.98 -6.51 18.43
N THR A 146 -1.06 -7.06 17.65
CA THR A 146 0.07 -7.86 18.14
C THR A 146 1.37 -7.43 17.46
N ARG A 147 2.47 -7.89 18.01
CA ARG A 147 3.82 -7.60 17.54
C ARG A 147 4.63 -8.89 17.45
N THR A 148 5.49 -8.96 16.44
CA THR A 148 6.48 -10.02 16.30
C THR A 148 7.88 -9.44 16.18
N ARG A 149 8.88 -10.23 16.58
CA ARG A 149 10.30 -9.87 16.50
C ARG A 149 11.00 -10.79 15.52
N LEU A 150 11.79 -10.20 14.64
CA LEU A 150 12.63 -10.87 13.66
C LEU A 150 14.10 -10.61 13.99
N GLY A 151 14.90 -11.66 14.08
CA GLY A 151 16.35 -11.55 14.11
C GLY A 151 16.87 -11.39 12.69
N VAL A 152 17.38 -10.23 12.33
CA VAL A 152 17.87 -9.90 11.00
C VAL A 152 19.30 -9.42 11.09
N ARG A 153 20.25 -10.18 10.55
CA ARG A 153 21.68 -9.80 10.52
C ARG A 153 22.25 -9.40 11.89
N GLY A 154 21.81 -10.09 12.96
CA GLY A 154 22.20 -9.81 14.34
C GLY A 154 21.43 -8.69 15.05
N GLU A 155 20.57 -7.99 14.34
CA GLU A 155 19.70 -6.93 14.88
C GLU A 155 18.26 -7.39 15.06
N SER A 156 17.49 -6.65 15.83
CA SER A 156 16.07 -6.89 16.06
C SER A 156 15.23 -5.95 15.20
N LEU A 157 14.48 -6.51 14.25
CA LEU A 157 13.41 -5.83 13.53
C LEU A 157 12.06 -6.27 14.12
N GLU A 158 11.23 -5.32 14.49
CA GLU A 158 9.91 -5.60 15.05
C GLU A 158 8.81 -5.12 14.10
N LEU A 159 7.84 -5.99 13.83
CA LEU A 159 6.64 -5.65 13.06
C LEU A 159 5.46 -5.60 14.03
N ALA A 160 4.88 -4.42 14.20
CA ALA A 160 3.71 -4.20 15.05
C ALA A 160 2.49 -3.99 14.16
N GLY A 161 1.56 -4.94 14.14
CA GLY A 161 0.34 -4.87 13.35
C GLY A 161 -0.85 -4.42 14.21
N VAL A 162 -1.58 -3.41 13.72
CA VAL A 162 -2.81 -2.94 14.36
C VAL A 162 -4.01 -3.21 13.47
N ARG A 163 -5.17 -3.51 14.12
CA ARG A 163 -6.45 -3.63 13.41
C ARG A 163 -6.86 -2.31 12.81
N PHE A 164 -7.63 -2.33 11.76
CA PHE A 164 -8.19 -1.12 11.16
C PHE A 164 -8.93 -0.23 12.17
N TRP A 165 -9.63 -0.84 13.15
CA TRP A 165 -10.43 -0.16 14.16
C TRP A 165 -9.64 0.31 15.38
N THR A 166 -8.36 -0.08 15.52
CA THR A 166 -7.47 0.37 16.58
C THR A 166 -6.94 1.77 16.24
N ARG A 167 -7.59 2.79 16.82
CA ARG A 167 -7.38 4.20 16.46
C ARG A 167 -6.81 5.04 17.60
N LYS A 168 -6.95 4.59 18.84
CA LYS A 168 -6.46 5.35 20.00
C LYS A 168 -4.96 5.13 20.17
N ARG A 169 -4.24 6.23 20.46
CA ARG A 169 -2.81 6.19 20.70
C ARG A 169 -2.44 5.16 21.80
N ASP A 170 -3.22 5.10 22.87
CA ASP A 170 -2.91 4.22 24.01
C ASP A 170 -3.11 2.73 23.66
N ASP A 171 -4.01 2.42 22.71
CA ASP A 171 -4.19 1.05 22.21
C ASP A 171 -2.97 0.64 21.35
N ILE A 172 -2.51 1.54 20.48
CA ILE A 172 -1.29 1.33 19.70
C ILE A 172 -0.07 1.22 20.62
N ALA A 173 0.02 2.08 21.64
CA ALA A 173 1.10 2.02 22.64
C ALA A 173 1.15 0.68 23.37
N ARG A 174 0.01 0.02 23.62
CA ARG A 174 -0.03 -1.33 24.20
C ARG A 174 0.59 -2.37 23.29
N VAL A 175 0.35 -2.30 21.98
CA VAL A 175 0.97 -3.20 21.00
C VAL A 175 2.49 -2.99 20.94
N LEU A 176 2.95 -1.77 21.09
CA LEU A 176 4.38 -1.40 21.07
C LEU A 176 5.11 -1.68 22.38
N ARG A 177 4.39 -2.00 23.47
CA ARG A 177 4.99 -2.16 24.81
C ARG A 177 6.07 -3.25 24.82
N GLY A 178 7.28 -2.88 25.30
CA GLY A 178 8.42 -3.78 25.36
C GLY A 178 9.11 -4.01 24.00
N ALA A 179 8.83 -3.19 23.00
CA ALA A 179 9.65 -3.14 21.80
C ALA A 179 11.05 -2.60 22.12
N THR A 180 12.08 -3.30 21.67
CA THR A 180 13.49 -2.94 21.92
C THR A 180 14.31 -2.79 20.65
N GLY A 181 13.76 -3.22 19.51
CA GLY A 181 14.39 -3.14 18.19
C GLY A 181 13.80 -2.04 17.30
N THR A 182 14.29 -1.97 16.08
CA THR A 182 13.71 -1.12 15.05
C THR A 182 12.28 -1.58 14.78
N THR A 183 11.30 -0.72 15.05
CA THR A 183 9.88 -1.10 14.94
C THR A 183 9.23 -0.47 13.71
N LEU A 184 8.58 -1.28 12.88
CA LEU A 184 7.71 -0.82 11.80
C LEU A 184 6.27 -1.06 12.22
N LEU A 185 5.44 -0.01 12.14
CA LEU A 185 4.00 -0.12 12.37
C LEU A 185 3.31 -0.48 11.06
N LEU A 186 2.58 -1.58 11.07
CA LEU A 186 1.71 -2.00 9.99
C LEU A 186 0.29 -1.54 10.32
N ALA A 187 -0.22 -0.57 9.58
CA ALA A 187 -1.54 0.00 9.81
C ALA A 187 -2.22 0.26 8.46
N HIS A 188 -3.31 -0.45 8.19
CA HIS A 188 -4.01 -0.31 6.91
C HIS A 188 -4.37 1.15 6.61
N ASP A 189 -4.87 1.88 7.60
CA ASP A 189 -5.28 3.29 7.50
C ASP A 189 -4.10 4.26 7.73
N PRO A 190 -3.68 5.06 6.71
CA PRO A 190 -2.54 5.97 6.83
C PRO A 190 -2.75 7.12 7.83
N ARG A 191 -3.97 7.34 8.32
CA ARG A 191 -4.23 8.30 9.41
C ARG A 191 -3.52 7.93 10.71
N ARG A 192 -3.11 6.65 10.85
CA ARG A 192 -2.30 6.18 12.01
C ARG A 192 -0.90 6.79 12.06
N LEU A 193 -0.46 7.48 11.01
CA LEU A 193 0.78 8.26 11.03
C LEU A 193 0.81 9.25 12.20
N THR A 194 -0.32 9.84 12.56
CA THR A 194 -0.39 10.81 13.66
C THR A 194 -0.08 10.18 15.01
N GLU A 195 -0.69 9.03 15.29
CA GLU A 195 -0.45 8.31 16.55
C GLU A 195 0.95 7.68 16.56
N ALA A 196 1.40 7.14 15.43
CA ALA A 196 2.75 6.58 15.28
C ALA A 196 3.83 7.65 15.56
N ALA A 197 3.68 8.84 15.00
CA ALA A 197 4.60 9.95 15.24
C ALA A 197 4.61 10.41 16.71
N ALA A 198 3.44 10.45 17.36
CA ALA A 198 3.33 10.77 18.78
C ALA A 198 3.95 9.70 19.71
N LEU A 199 4.13 8.48 19.20
CA LEU A 199 4.76 7.35 19.89
C LEU A 199 6.21 7.10 19.43
N ASN A 200 6.77 7.98 18.60
CA ASN A 200 8.12 7.89 18.04
C ASN A 200 8.38 6.58 17.30
N VAL A 201 7.37 6.03 16.64
CA VAL A 201 7.55 4.88 15.75
C VAL A 201 8.30 5.35 14.51
N PRO A 202 9.42 4.73 14.12
CA PRO A 202 10.27 5.27 13.06
C PRO A 202 9.65 5.16 11.65
N ALA A 203 8.79 4.15 11.40
CA ALA A 203 8.13 4.04 10.09
C ALA A 203 6.78 3.32 10.16
N VAL A 204 5.89 3.67 9.21
CA VAL A 204 4.55 3.11 9.04
C VAL A 204 4.39 2.58 7.61
N LEU A 205 3.76 1.42 7.46
CA LEU A 205 3.36 0.85 6.17
C LEU A 205 1.84 0.80 6.09
N SER A 206 1.26 1.36 5.02
CA SER A 206 -0.19 1.51 4.87
C SER A 206 -0.68 1.28 3.44
N GLY A 207 -1.99 1.06 3.30
CA GLY A 207 -2.76 1.01 2.06
C GLY A 207 -4.00 1.89 2.12
N HIS A 208 -5.19 1.29 1.87
CA HIS A 208 -6.53 1.85 2.09
C HIS A 208 -6.97 2.96 1.14
N THR A 209 -6.08 3.80 0.68
CA THR A 209 -6.42 5.00 -0.09
C THR A 209 -6.59 4.72 -1.58
N HIS A 210 -6.05 3.59 -2.05
CA HIS A 210 -5.90 3.27 -3.47
C HIS A 210 -5.23 4.37 -4.30
N GLY A 211 -4.46 5.27 -3.65
CA GLY A 211 -3.93 6.47 -4.29
C GLY A 211 -5.02 7.41 -4.84
N GLY A 212 -6.29 7.20 -4.44
CA GLY A 212 -7.47 7.90 -4.92
C GLY A 212 -8.12 7.26 -6.16
N GLN A 213 -7.60 6.15 -6.70
CA GLN A 213 -8.05 5.41 -7.91
C GLN A 213 -8.16 6.26 -9.18
N VAL A 214 -8.79 7.43 -9.11
CA VAL A 214 -8.96 8.36 -10.23
C VAL A 214 -8.31 9.69 -9.84
N VAL A 215 -7.18 9.98 -10.48
CA VAL A 215 -6.41 11.22 -10.28
C VAL A 215 -6.47 12.05 -11.55
N LEU A 216 -7.16 13.19 -11.47
CA LEU A 216 -7.27 14.12 -12.58
C LEU A 216 -6.33 15.29 -12.36
N PRO A 217 -5.51 15.69 -13.36
CA PRO A 217 -4.62 16.84 -13.23
C PRO A 217 -5.41 18.13 -12.89
N GLY A 218 -4.92 18.88 -11.92
CA GLY A 218 -5.54 20.14 -11.51
C GLY A 218 -6.79 20.01 -10.62
N LEU A 219 -7.29 18.80 -10.38
CA LEU A 219 -8.40 18.57 -9.46
C LEU A 219 -7.87 17.99 -8.15
N ASP A 220 -8.07 18.75 -7.07
CA ASP A 220 -7.80 18.26 -5.73
C ASP A 220 -8.90 17.26 -5.32
N THR A 221 -8.53 16.01 -5.15
CA THR A 221 -9.51 14.96 -4.80
C THR A 221 -9.93 15.09 -3.34
N ALA A 222 -11.20 14.80 -3.03
CA ALA A 222 -11.69 14.75 -1.65
C ALA A 222 -10.85 13.77 -0.78
N ALA A 223 -10.27 12.73 -1.38
CA ALA A 223 -9.35 11.81 -0.73
C ALA A 223 -8.08 12.52 -0.20
N ARG A 224 -7.51 13.45 -0.96
CA ARG A 224 -6.32 14.20 -0.56
C ARG A 224 -6.51 15.01 0.72
N ARG A 225 -7.74 15.48 0.96
CA ARG A 225 -8.09 16.23 2.18
C ARG A 225 -8.36 15.33 3.39
N ARG A 226 -8.62 14.03 3.16
CA ARG A 226 -8.96 13.07 4.23
C ARG A 226 -7.75 12.36 4.82
N PHE A 227 -6.66 12.23 4.06
CA PHE A 227 -5.50 11.44 4.45
C PHE A 227 -4.24 12.31 4.49
N PRO A 228 -3.36 12.10 5.49
CA PRO A 228 -2.11 12.86 5.62
C PRO A 228 -1.16 12.58 4.44
N VAL A 229 -1.20 11.37 3.92
CA VAL A 229 -0.48 10.92 2.72
C VAL A 229 -1.46 10.07 1.91
N LEU A 230 -1.62 10.39 0.63
CA LEU A 230 -2.54 9.67 -0.24
C LEU A 230 -1.86 8.46 -0.91
N GLN A 231 -0.60 8.60 -1.29
CA GLN A 231 0.22 7.56 -1.91
C GLN A 231 1.71 7.88 -1.80
N GLY A 232 2.54 6.84 -1.86
CA GLY A 232 3.99 6.97 -1.83
C GLY A 232 4.54 7.33 -0.46
N LEU A 233 5.70 7.95 -0.47
CA LEU A 233 6.41 8.36 0.75
C LEU A 233 5.83 9.65 1.34
N GLY A 234 5.76 9.69 2.64
CA GLY A 234 5.46 10.87 3.44
C GLY A 234 6.12 10.77 4.80
N ALA A 235 5.98 11.81 5.62
CA ALA A 235 6.52 11.82 6.96
C ALA A 235 5.73 12.77 7.88
N LYS A 236 5.81 12.51 9.19
CA LYS A 236 5.38 13.41 10.23
C LYS A 236 6.41 13.33 11.37
N ASN A 237 7.07 14.44 11.69
CA ASN A 237 8.24 14.47 12.56
C ASN A 237 9.32 13.48 12.04
N ASP A 238 9.85 12.63 12.91
CA ASP A 238 10.85 11.61 12.56
C ASP A 238 10.24 10.27 12.12
N THR A 239 8.91 10.22 11.94
CA THR A 239 8.18 9.04 11.50
C THR A 239 7.93 9.11 10.00
N SER A 240 8.48 8.18 9.25
CA SER A 240 8.18 8.01 7.82
C SER A 240 6.92 7.17 7.62
N ILE A 241 6.26 7.33 6.48
CA ILE A 241 5.18 6.44 6.03
C ILE A 241 5.34 6.14 4.55
N PHE A 242 5.01 4.92 4.17
CA PHE A 242 4.72 4.58 2.78
C PHE A 242 3.27 4.12 2.67
N VAL A 243 2.53 4.75 1.74
CA VAL A 243 1.13 4.42 1.44
C VAL A 243 1.06 3.84 0.04
N SER A 244 0.73 2.56 -0.07
CA SER A 244 0.59 1.90 -1.35
C SER A 244 -0.71 2.28 -2.06
N ARG A 245 -0.68 2.28 -3.39
CA ARG A 245 -1.87 2.42 -4.24
C ARG A 245 -2.69 1.14 -4.33
N GLY A 246 -2.14 0.02 -3.82
CA GLY A 246 -2.79 -1.27 -3.83
C GLY A 246 -2.91 -1.93 -5.20
N VAL A 247 -3.33 -3.19 -5.19
CA VAL A 247 -3.45 -4.04 -6.38
C VAL A 247 -4.82 -3.92 -7.04
N GLY A 248 -5.88 -4.03 -6.25
CA GLY A 248 -7.25 -4.07 -6.75
C GLY A 248 -7.91 -2.71 -6.93
N THR A 249 -9.21 -2.77 -7.10
CA THR A 249 -10.12 -1.62 -7.13
C THR A 249 -11.29 -1.88 -6.20
N VAL A 250 -11.87 -0.82 -5.64
CA VAL A 250 -13.03 -0.90 -4.75
C VAL A 250 -14.11 0.07 -5.23
N TYR A 251 -15.37 -0.25 -5.00
CA TYR A 251 -16.59 0.47 -5.43
C TYR A 251 -16.78 0.54 -6.95
N VAL A 252 -15.77 0.98 -7.70
CA VAL A 252 -15.80 1.10 -9.15
C VAL A 252 -14.53 0.47 -9.74
N PRO A 253 -14.65 -0.33 -10.82
CA PRO A 253 -13.52 -1.03 -11.42
C PRO A 253 -12.73 -0.13 -12.38
N ILE A 254 -12.24 1.03 -11.88
CA ILE A 254 -11.56 2.02 -12.69
C ILE A 254 -10.30 2.56 -12.03
N ARG A 255 -9.23 2.72 -12.81
CA ARG A 255 -8.04 3.48 -12.42
C ARG A 255 -7.65 4.47 -13.52
N ILE A 256 -7.40 5.72 -13.16
CA ILE A 256 -6.96 6.77 -14.08
C ILE A 256 -5.80 7.52 -13.41
N ASN A 257 -4.64 7.58 -14.08
CA ASN A 257 -3.40 8.19 -13.57
C ASN A 257 -2.97 7.68 -12.18
N CYS A 258 -3.41 6.48 -11.83
CA CYS A 258 -3.15 5.83 -10.56
C CYS A 258 -3.05 4.31 -10.77
N PRO A 259 -2.02 3.82 -11.50
CA PRO A 259 -1.86 2.41 -11.79
C PRO A 259 -1.70 1.60 -10.49
N PRO A 260 -2.21 0.36 -10.45
CA PRO A 260 -2.03 -0.52 -9.30
C PRO A 260 -0.57 -0.92 -9.14
N GLU A 261 -0.19 -1.28 -7.91
CA GLU A 261 1.21 -1.60 -7.61
C GLU A 261 1.37 -2.67 -6.54
N VAL A 262 2.51 -3.33 -6.59
CA VAL A 262 3.23 -3.88 -5.45
C VAL A 262 4.46 -3.03 -5.19
N ALA A 263 4.96 -2.96 -3.95
CA ALA A 263 6.10 -2.10 -3.65
C ALA A 263 7.25 -2.88 -3.01
N ILE A 264 8.48 -2.46 -3.31
CA ILE A 264 9.69 -2.85 -2.59
C ILE A 264 10.22 -1.63 -1.87
N LEU A 265 10.24 -1.73 -0.55
CA LEU A 265 10.72 -0.68 0.33
C LEU A 265 12.09 -1.08 0.88
N THR A 266 13.12 -0.39 0.45
CA THR A 266 14.46 -0.60 0.95
C THR A 266 14.67 0.28 2.18
N LEU A 267 14.94 -0.32 3.33
CA LEU A 267 15.20 0.45 4.55
C LEU A 267 16.48 1.25 4.40
N ALA A 268 16.42 2.52 4.75
CA ALA A 268 17.56 3.43 4.67
C ALA A 268 17.61 4.34 5.91
N ARG A 269 18.80 4.78 6.26
CA ARG A 269 18.94 5.83 7.25
C ARG A 269 18.48 7.16 6.68
N PRO A 270 17.81 8.02 7.46
CA PRO A 270 17.43 9.36 7.00
C PRO A 270 18.69 10.12 6.53
N GLN A 271 18.61 10.67 5.32
CA GLN A 271 19.66 11.60 4.89
C GLN A 271 19.55 12.88 5.72
N ARG A 272 20.64 13.30 6.35
CA ARG A 272 20.68 14.63 6.98
C ARG A 272 20.38 15.65 5.88
N PRO A 273 19.47 16.62 6.08
CA PRO A 273 19.28 17.66 5.10
C PRO A 273 20.64 18.31 4.85
N SER A 274 21.08 18.27 3.59
CA SER A 274 22.24 19.02 3.15
C SER A 274 21.95 20.50 3.48
N ARG A 275 22.88 21.20 4.12
CA ARG A 275 22.73 22.62 4.51
C ARG A 275 22.58 23.58 3.30
N HIS A 276 22.38 23.03 2.11
CA HIS A 276 22.15 23.77 0.86
C HIS A 276 20.81 23.33 0.26
N GLY A 277 19.90 24.29 0.17
CA GLY A 277 18.48 24.11 -0.15
C GLY A 277 18.20 23.41 -1.47
N GLY A 278 17.16 22.59 -1.44
CA GLY A 278 16.51 21.96 -2.57
C GLY A 278 15.77 20.71 -2.08
N LEU A 279 14.45 20.76 -2.07
CA LEU A 279 13.61 19.56 -1.84
C LEU A 279 13.89 18.56 -2.98
N PRO A 280 14.24 17.31 -2.68
CA PRO A 280 14.33 16.31 -3.74
C PRO A 280 12.91 15.98 -4.24
N HIS A 281 12.67 16.28 -5.51
CA HIS A 281 11.51 15.75 -6.21
C HIS A 281 11.62 14.21 -6.24
N ALA A 282 10.60 13.54 -5.72
CA ALA A 282 10.46 12.10 -5.87
C ALA A 282 10.29 11.77 -7.36
N ILE A 283 11.36 11.29 -7.98
CA ILE A 283 11.32 10.74 -9.34
C ILE A 283 10.86 9.29 -9.19
N GLY A 284 9.57 9.06 -9.36
CA GLY A 284 9.02 7.73 -9.56
C GLY A 284 9.28 7.30 -11.00
N LEU A 285 10.30 6.49 -11.21
CA LEU A 285 10.47 5.78 -12.48
C LEU A 285 9.59 4.54 -12.43
N THR A 286 8.50 4.56 -13.17
CA THR A 286 7.77 3.35 -13.55
C THR A 286 8.38 2.85 -14.85
N GLU A 287 9.16 1.77 -14.81
CA GLU A 287 9.49 1.04 -16.02
C GLU A 287 8.30 0.12 -16.36
N PRO A 288 7.81 0.14 -17.62
CA PRO A 288 6.86 -0.84 -18.09
C PRO A 288 7.57 -2.15 -18.39
N ALA A 289 6.98 -3.24 -17.91
CA ALA A 289 7.35 -4.60 -18.29
C ALA A 289 6.66 -4.99 -19.59
#